data_51a18ec84d81d982169311de272048c3
#
_entry.id   51a18ec84d81d982169311de272048c3
#
_cell.length_a   1.000
_cell.length_b   1.000
_cell.length_c   1.000
_cell.angle_alpha   90.00
_cell.angle_beta   90.00
_cell.angle_gamma   90.00
#
_symmetry.space_group_name_H-M   'P 1'
#
loop_
_entity.id
_entity.type
_entity.pdbx_description
1 polymer ?
#
loop_
_entity_poly.entity_id
_entity_poly.type
_entity_poly.pdbx_seq_one_letter_code
_entity_poly.pdbx_strand_id
1 'polypeptide(L)'
;IYWEVFSRKKDMTKIIAEIGWNHMGNIKLAKKMIREAKKNGADLVKTQIFNTKNLKSGPWDSDGRREIYKKAELNKIKFKQLFNYSKKIKCKFFASAMSVEDAKLIKEINNNIIKIPSMESRNQPLIDYCAKNFKNIIISTGTSTLKEILKSCKNIPKKKLTILHCVSSYPCKFTDTNLPKIDLFKKYFKRV
;
A
#
# COMPACT_ATOMS: atom_id res chain seq x y z
N ILE A 1 30.72 -12.80 -4.56
CA ILE A 1 29.64 -13.25 -3.68
C ILE A 1 28.51 -13.69 -4.58
N TYR A 2 28.36 -15.00 -4.79
CA TYR A 2 27.31 -15.59 -5.61
C TYR A 2 26.00 -15.58 -4.80
N TRP A 3 25.01 -14.79 -5.24
CA TRP A 3 23.64 -15.00 -4.82
C TRP A 3 23.07 -16.12 -5.68
N GLU A 4 22.95 -17.32 -5.10
CA GLU A 4 22.19 -18.39 -5.73
C GLU A 4 20.76 -17.90 -5.95
N VAL A 5 20.31 -17.93 -7.19
CA VAL A 5 18.92 -17.69 -7.56
C VAL A 5 18.13 -18.92 -7.08
N PHE A 6 17.74 -18.92 -5.82
CA PHE A 6 16.81 -19.92 -5.32
C PHE A 6 15.52 -19.83 -6.11
N SER A 7 15.17 -20.90 -6.79
CA SER A 7 13.84 -21.10 -7.36
C SER A 7 12.81 -20.86 -6.24
N ARG A 8 12.09 -19.75 -6.29
CA ARG A 8 11.13 -19.38 -5.25
C ARG A 8 9.99 -20.39 -5.23
N LYS A 9 9.97 -21.26 -4.24
CA LYS A 9 8.86 -22.19 -3.98
C LYS A 9 7.57 -21.41 -3.76
N LYS A 10 6.42 -22.03 -4.03
CA LYS A 10 5.05 -21.45 -4.00
C LYS A 10 4.67 -20.77 -2.68
N ASP A 11 5.40 -21.03 -1.60
CA ASP A 11 5.14 -20.57 -0.22
C ASP A 11 6.11 -19.50 0.31
N MET A 12 6.92 -18.87 -0.56
CA MET A 12 7.86 -17.85 -0.11
C MET A 12 7.18 -16.49 0.12
N THR A 13 7.64 -15.78 1.17
CA THR A 13 7.25 -14.40 1.47
C THR A 13 7.45 -13.49 0.27
N LYS A 14 6.43 -12.73 -0.09
CA LYS A 14 6.49 -11.74 -1.16
C LYS A 14 7.03 -10.41 -0.67
N ILE A 15 7.94 -9.84 -1.41
CA ILE A 15 8.52 -8.52 -1.13
C ILE A 15 7.78 -7.45 -1.91
N ILE A 16 7.22 -6.47 -1.21
CA ILE A 16 6.59 -5.28 -1.77
C ILE A 16 7.54 -4.10 -1.56
N ALA A 17 8.12 -3.57 -2.64
CA ALA A 17 8.89 -2.35 -2.55
C ALA A 17 7.96 -1.13 -2.49
N GLU A 18 8.08 -0.33 -1.43
CA GLU A 18 7.34 0.93 -1.27
C GLU A 18 8.15 2.07 -1.86
N ILE A 19 7.75 2.59 -3.03
CA ILE A 19 8.30 3.83 -3.56
C ILE A 19 7.55 5.05 -3.02
N GLY A 20 6.35 4.83 -2.47
CA GLY A 20 5.53 5.85 -1.83
C GLY A 20 5.31 7.06 -2.74
N TRP A 21 5.62 8.23 -2.19
CA TRP A 21 5.62 9.51 -2.89
C TRP A 21 7.04 10.10 -3.07
N ASN A 22 8.10 9.29 -2.85
CA ASN A 22 9.51 9.72 -2.97
C ASN A 22 9.90 10.20 -4.37
N HIS A 23 9.10 9.86 -5.38
CA HIS A 23 9.25 10.38 -6.74
C HIS A 23 8.92 11.87 -6.87
N MET A 24 8.33 12.51 -5.85
CA MET A 24 8.01 13.94 -5.83
C MET A 24 7.24 14.42 -7.08
N GLY A 25 6.31 13.60 -7.59
CA GLY A 25 5.55 13.88 -8.82
C GLY A 25 6.33 13.73 -10.13
N ASN A 26 7.63 13.43 -10.08
CA ASN A 26 8.47 13.23 -11.25
C ASN A 26 8.27 11.82 -11.83
N ILE A 27 7.62 11.73 -12.98
CA ILE A 27 7.29 10.46 -13.64
C ILE A 27 8.54 9.70 -14.13
N LYS A 28 9.58 10.41 -14.57
CA LYS A 28 10.83 9.77 -14.98
C LYS A 28 11.50 9.08 -13.78
N LEU A 29 11.56 9.78 -12.64
CA LEU A 29 12.09 9.22 -11.39
C LEU A 29 11.24 8.03 -10.90
N ALA A 30 9.91 8.16 -10.88
CA ALA A 30 9.01 7.06 -10.48
C ALA A 30 9.22 5.81 -11.35
N LYS A 31 9.35 5.96 -12.67
CA LYS A 31 9.66 4.84 -13.58
C LYS A 31 11.02 4.21 -13.27
N LYS A 32 12.05 5.02 -12.96
CA LYS A 32 13.36 4.53 -12.53
C LYS A 32 13.23 3.71 -11.23
N MET A 33 12.53 4.23 -10.22
CA MET A 33 12.30 3.52 -8.95
C MET A 33 11.59 2.18 -9.15
N ILE A 34 10.53 2.14 -9.97
CA ILE A 34 9.80 0.89 -10.30
C ILE A 34 10.74 -0.12 -10.97
N ARG A 35 11.56 0.32 -11.91
CA ARG A 35 12.50 -0.54 -12.63
C ARG A 35 13.57 -1.11 -11.69
N GLU A 36 14.19 -0.26 -10.86
CA GLU A 36 15.24 -0.67 -9.95
C GLU A 36 14.70 -1.60 -8.86
N ALA A 37 13.52 -1.30 -8.28
CA ALA A 37 12.88 -2.20 -7.33
C ALA A 37 12.65 -3.61 -7.92
N LYS A 38 12.12 -3.67 -9.15
CA LYS A 38 11.93 -4.95 -9.85
C LYS A 38 13.26 -5.66 -10.12
N LYS A 39 14.26 -4.94 -10.64
CA LYS A 39 15.58 -5.50 -10.96
C LYS A 39 16.25 -6.14 -9.74
N ASN A 40 16.03 -5.54 -8.57
CA ASN A 40 16.57 -6.00 -7.29
C ASN A 40 15.67 -6.97 -6.54
N GLY A 41 14.72 -7.62 -7.20
CA GLY A 41 14.00 -8.77 -6.68
C GLY A 41 12.68 -8.48 -5.97
N ALA A 42 12.15 -7.26 -6.02
CA ALA A 42 10.81 -7.00 -5.51
C ALA A 42 9.74 -7.76 -6.35
N ASP A 43 8.82 -8.45 -5.67
CA ASP A 43 7.69 -9.14 -6.30
C ASP A 43 6.62 -8.16 -6.78
N LEU A 44 6.43 -7.09 -6.01
CA LEU A 44 5.49 -6.01 -6.30
C LEU A 44 6.12 -4.66 -5.95
N VAL A 45 5.64 -3.62 -6.60
CA VAL A 45 6.03 -2.23 -6.27
C VAL A 45 4.77 -1.44 -5.96
N LYS A 46 4.84 -0.60 -4.92
CA LYS A 46 3.69 0.16 -4.46
C LYS A 46 3.99 1.67 -4.41
N THR A 47 3.00 2.47 -4.82
CA THR A 47 2.96 3.92 -4.65
C THR A 47 1.77 4.31 -3.77
N GLN A 48 1.53 5.61 -3.62
CA GLN A 48 0.39 6.15 -2.89
C GLN A 48 -0.41 7.07 -3.80
N ILE A 49 -1.74 6.96 -3.73
CA ILE A 49 -2.69 7.89 -4.35
C ILE A 49 -3.38 8.63 -3.22
N PHE A 50 -3.31 9.93 -3.27
CA PHE A 50 -3.95 10.83 -2.33
C PHE A 50 -4.19 12.18 -3.00
N ASN A 51 -5.10 12.96 -2.45
CA ASN A 51 -5.37 14.33 -2.87
C ASN A 51 -5.17 15.25 -1.66
N THR A 52 -4.25 16.21 -1.77
CA THR A 52 -3.92 17.16 -0.69
C THR A 52 -5.09 18.05 -0.29
N LYS A 53 -6.08 18.24 -1.18
CA LYS A 53 -7.33 18.95 -0.86
C LYS A 53 -8.14 18.22 0.23
N ASN A 54 -8.00 16.89 0.34
CA ASN A 54 -8.69 16.07 1.32
C ASN A 54 -7.88 15.89 2.62
N LEU A 55 -6.67 16.45 2.67
CA LEU A 55 -5.80 16.36 3.83
C LEU A 55 -6.33 17.28 4.93
N LYS A 56 -6.70 16.71 6.07
CA LYS A 56 -7.13 17.46 7.24
C LYS A 56 -6.02 18.40 7.72
N SER A 57 -6.40 19.45 8.45
CA SER A 57 -5.42 20.34 9.07
C SER A 57 -4.52 19.59 10.06
N GLY A 58 -3.25 19.97 10.09
CA GLY A 58 -2.25 19.32 10.93
C GLY A 58 -0.88 20.01 10.86
N PRO A 59 0.15 19.46 11.50
CA PRO A 59 1.50 20.06 11.51
C PRO A 59 2.10 20.31 10.12
N TRP A 60 1.66 19.54 9.13
CA TRP A 60 2.08 19.71 7.72
C TRP A 60 1.62 21.03 7.08
N ASP A 61 0.72 21.77 7.70
CA ASP A 61 0.26 23.07 7.20
C ASP A 61 1.28 24.18 7.47
N SER A 62 2.13 24.02 8.51
CA SER A 62 3.11 25.03 8.94
C SER A 62 4.56 24.64 8.68
N ASP A 63 4.85 23.36 8.46
CA ASP A 63 6.23 22.85 8.31
C ASP A 63 6.66 22.59 6.85
N GLY A 64 5.88 23.04 5.88
CA GLY A 64 6.17 22.90 4.45
C GLY A 64 5.83 21.54 3.83
N ARG A 65 5.41 20.54 4.63
CA ARG A 65 5.08 19.21 4.10
C ARG A 65 3.88 19.21 3.16
N ARG A 66 2.92 20.13 3.34
CA ARG A 66 1.74 20.22 2.45
C ARG A 66 2.16 20.51 1.01
N GLU A 67 3.14 21.40 0.79
CA GLU A 67 3.65 21.70 -0.56
C GLU A 67 4.41 20.49 -1.14
N ILE A 68 5.14 19.75 -0.31
CA ILE A 68 5.79 18.51 -0.72
C ILE A 68 4.74 17.48 -1.17
N TYR A 69 3.69 17.29 -0.39
CA TYR A 69 2.60 16.37 -0.75
C TYR A 69 1.92 16.79 -2.05
N LYS A 70 1.63 18.08 -2.24
CA LYS A 70 1.04 18.61 -3.47
C LYS A 70 1.90 18.34 -4.71
N LYS A 71 3.22 18.49 -4.61
CA LYS A 71 4.15 18.12 -5.70
C LYS A 71 4.12 16.63 -6.00
N ALA A 72 4.01 15.82 -4.96
CA ALA A 72 4.08 14.36 -5.06
C ALA A 72 2.77 13.70 -5.53
N GLU A 73 1.66 14.43 -5.60
CA GLU A 73 0.37 13.91 -6.05
C GLU A 73 0.46 13.25 -7.44
N LEU A 74 -0.18 12.09 -7.54
CA LEU A 74 -0.37 11.39 -8.79
C LEU A 74 -1.84 11.47 -9.21
N ASN A 75 -2.13 12.33 -10.19
CA ASN A 75 -3.44 12.31 -10.83
C ASN A 75 -3.64 11.06 -11.69
N LYS A 76 -4.84 10.86 -12.20
CA LYS A 76 -5.22 9.72 -13.03
C LYS A 76 -4.27 9.49 -14.22
N ILE A 77 -3.88 10.56 -14.91
CA ILE A 77 -2.99 10.48 -16.10
C ILE A 77 -1.62 9.95 -15.69
N LYS A 78 -1.00 10.55 -14.66
CA LYS A 78 0.31 10.14 -14.15
C LYS A 78 0.29 8.71 -13.65
N PHE A 79 -0.73 8.32 -12.86
CA PHE A 79 -0.85 6.95 -12.35
C PHE A 79 -1.02 5.94 -13.50
N LYS A 80 -1.87 6.23 -14.50
CA LYS A 80 -2.02 5.40 -15.70
C LYS A 80 -0.70 5.24 -16.48
N GLN A 81 0.10 6.30 -16.60
CA GLN A 81 1.43 6.24 -17.23
C GLN A 81 2.37 5.28 -16.48
N LEU A 82 2.41 5.34 -15.14
CA LEU A 82 3.23 4.45 -14.32
C LEU A 82 2.74 3.00 -14.40
N PHE A 83 1.43 2.79 -14.36
CA PHE A 83 0.82 1.48 -14.48
C PHE A 83 1.11 0.84 -15.84
N ASN A 84 0.98 1.58 -16.95
CA ASN A 84 1.31 1.07 -18.28
C ASN A 84 2.80 0.76 -18.43
N TYR A 85 3.66 1.62 -17.87
CA TYR A 85 5.10 1.35 -17.83
C TYR A 85 5.41 0.07 -17.06
N SER A 86 4.83 -0.11 -15.89
CA SER A 86 5.04 -1.30 -15.06
C SER A 86 4.61 -2.58 -15.79
N LYS A 87 3.48 -2.54 -16.52
CA LYS A 87 3.07 -3.65 -17.40
C LYS A 87 4.09 -3.97 -18.47
N LYS A 88 4.60 -2.94 -19.18
CA LYS A 88 5.62 -3.10 -20.22
C LYS A 88 6.85 -3.84 -19.70
N ILE A 89 7.32 -3.53 -18.50
CA ILE A 89 8.45 -4.19 -17.88
C ILE A 89 8.08 -5.45 -17.06
N LYS A 90 6.84 -5.93 -17.15
CA LYS A 90 6.32 -7.10 -16.40
C LYS A 90 6.51 -6.98 -14.88
N CYS A 91 6.31 -5.79 -14.31
CA CYS A 91 6.34 -5.49 -12.88
C CYS A 91 4.92 -5.39 -12.33
N LYS A 92 4.61 -6.11 -11.26
CA LYS A 92 3.33 -5.94 -10.55
C LYS A 92 3.36 -4.62 -9.79
N PHE A 93 2.49 -3.68 -10.18
CA PHE A 93 2.43 -2.34 -9.62
C PHE A 93 1.02 -2.01 -9.13
N PHE A 94 0.92 -1.38 -7.96
CA PHE A 94 -0.35 -1.00 -7.35
C PHE A 94 -0.21 0.22 -6.46
N ALA A 95 -1.31 0.65 -5.84
CA ALA A 95 -1.29 1.84 -4.98
C ALA A 95 -2.06 1.65 -3.67
N SER A 96 -1.75 2.49 -2.69
CA SER A 96 -2.62 2.75 -1.54
C SER A 96 -3.63 3.83 -1.88
N ALA A 97 -4.86 3.71 -1.35
CA ALA A 97 -5.87 4.76 -1.33
C ALA A 97 -6.04 5.31 0.08
N MET A 98 -6.23 6.63 0.21
CA MET A 98 -6.51 7.33 1.46
C MET A 98 -7.99 7.71 1.59
N SER A 99 -8.75 7.63 0.47
CA SER A 99 -10.17 7.94 0.42
C SER A 99 -10.91 7.02 -0.55
N VAL A 100 -12.25 7.09 -0.55
CA VAL A 100 -13.08 6.41 -1.55
C VAL A 100 -12.81 6.94 -2.96
N GLU A 101 -12.58 8.24 -3.10
CA GLU A 101 -12.26 8.90 -4.37
C GLU A 101 -10.94 8.39 -4.95
N ASP A 102 -9.91 8.23 -4.11
CA ASP A 102 -8.64 7.63 -4.52
C ASP A 102 -8.83 6.18 -4.97
N ALA A 103 -9.63 5.41 -4.23
CA ALA A 103 -9.94 4.04 -4.61
C ALA A 103 -10.72 3.94 -5.92
N LYS A 104 -11.63 4.89 -6.21
CA LYS A 104 -12.31 5.00 -7.51
C LYS A 104 -11.32 5.24 -8.63
N LEU A 105 -10.41 6.20 -8.46
CA LEU A 105 -9.36 6.50 -9.44
C LEU A 105 -8.49 5.26 -9.73
N ILE A 106 -8.05 4.56 -8.67
CA ILE A 106 -7.23 3.35 -8.81
C ILE A 106 -8.01 2.26 -9.55
N LYS A 107 -9.29 2.03 -9.20
CA LYS A 107 -10.15 1.01 -9.83
C LYS A 107 -10.27 1.17 -11.33
N GLU A 108 -10.40 2.40 -11.83
CA GLU A 108 -10.52 2.67 -13.28
C GLU A 108 -9.28 2.23 -14.07
N ILE A 109 -8.13 2.12 -13.44
CA ILE A 109 -6.87 1.74 -14.06
C ILE A 109 -6.51 0.28 -13.75
N ASN A 110 -6.71 -0.14 -12.51
CA ASN A 110 -6.38 -1.48 -12.03
C ASN A 110 -7.22 -1.86 -10.80
N ASN A 111 -8.05 -2.88 -10.93
CA ASN A 111 -8.87 -3.41 -9.83
C ASN A 111 -8.33 -4.73 -9.23
N ASN A 112 -7.11 -5.14 -9.58
CA ASN A 112 -6.55 -6.41 -9.10
C ASN A 112 -6.14 -6.37 -7.64
N ILE A 113 -5.54 -5.23 -7.21
CA ILE A 113 -5.00 -5.10 -5.86
C ILE A 113 -5.04 -3.63 -5.41
N ILE A 114 -5.42 -3.43 -4.15
CA ILE A 114 -5.40 -2.13 -3.48
C ILE A 114 -4.86 -2.27 -2.07
N LYS A 115 -4.21 -1.23 -1.55
CA LYS A 115 -3.83 -1.15 -0.14
C LYS A 115 -4.61 -0.06 0.59
N ILE A 116 -5.03 -0.37 1.80
CA ILE A 116 -5.61 0.57 2.77
C ILE A 116 -4.55 0.79 3.86
N PRO A 117 -4.06 2.02 4.06
CA PRO A 117 -3.02 2.31 5.05
C PRO A 117 -3.57 2.24 6.49
N SER A 118 -2.67 2.21 7.47
CA SER A 118 -3.05 2.04 8.88
C SER A 118 -4.06 3.07 9.36
N MET A 119 -3.89 4.34 9.00
CA MET A 119 -4.78 5.44 9.40
C MET A 119 -6.22 5.26 8.89
N GLU A 120 -6.39 4.54 7.77
CA GLU A 120 -7.69 4.27 7.14
C GLU A 120 -8.24 2.88 7.46
N SER A 121 -7.59 2.12 8.33
CA SER A 121 -7.99 0.74 8.68
C SER A 121 -9.34 0.63 9.41
N ARG A 122 -9.93 1.77 9.81
CA ARG A 122 -11.27 1.90 10.39
C ARG A 122 -12.25 2.69 9.52
N ASN A 123 -11.81 3.15 8.35
CA ASN A 123 -12.65 3.88 7.39
C ASN A 123 -13.59 2.89 6.68
N GLN A 124 -14.75 2.64 7.29
CA GLN A 124 -15.69 1.65 6.78
C GLN A 124 -16.17 1.94 5.36
N PRO A 125 -16.52 3.18 4.96
CA PRO A 125 -16.86 3.48 3.57
C PRO A 125 -15.79 3.09 2.57
N LEU A 126 -14.50 3.36 2.86
CA LEU A 126 -13.39 2.98 2.01
C LEU A 126 -13.23 1.45 1.95
N ILE A 127 -13.31 0.79 3.09
CA ILE A 127 -13.19 -0.67 3.20
C ILE A 127 -14.28 -1.37 2.41
N ASP A 128 -15.54 -0.97 2.57
CA ASP A 128 -16.69 -1.55 1.87
C ASP A 128 -16.61 -1.31 0.35
N TYR A 129 -16.20 -0.12 -0.06
CA TYR A 129 -15.96 0.16 -1.46
C TYR A 129 -14.87 -0.76 -2.04
N CYS A 130 -13.76 -0.93 -1.34
CA CYS A 130 -12.66 -1.79 -1.76
C CYS A 130 -13.08 -3.26 -1.79
N ALA A 131 -13.82 -3.73 -0.78
CA ALA A 131 -14.33 -5.11 -0.71
C ALA A 131 -15.19 -5.48 -1.92
N LYS A 132 -16.02 -4.55 -2.37
CA LYS A 132 -16.90 -4.73 -3.54
C LYS A 132 -16.12 -4.68 -4.85
N ASN A 133 -15.14 -3.81 -4.99
CA ASN A 133 -14.59 -3.41 -6.28
C ASN A 133 -13.21 -3.98 -6.61
N PHE A 134 -12.47 -4.54 -5.64
CA PHE A 134 -11.12 -5.06 -5.86
C PHE A 134 -11.05 -6.58 -5.64
N LYS A 135 -10.11 -7.23 -6.36
CA LYS A 135 -9.88 -8.67 -6.26
C LYS A 135 -9.04 -9.04 -5.04
N ASN A 136 -8.08 -8.19 -4.67
CA ASN A 136 -7.22 -8.35 -3.50
C ASN A 136 -7.11 -7.04 -2.73
N ILE A 137 -7.18 -7.14 -1.41
CA ILE A 137 -7.12 -6.00 -0.50
C ILE A 137 -6.04 -6.29 0.55
N ILE A 138 -5.13 -5.35 0.72
CA ILE A 138 -4.13 -5.37 1.77
C ILE A 138 -4.47 -4.26 2.77
N ILE A 139 -4.54 -4.58 4.06
CA ILE A 139 -4.83 -3.60 5.12
C ILE A 139 -3.69 -3.60 6.14
N SER A 140 -3.11 -2.42 6.40
CA SER A 140 -2.15 -2.21 7.49
C SER A 140 -2.87 -1.93 8.80
N THR A 141 -2.30 -2.37 9.92
CA THR A 141 -2.97 -2.37 11.24
C THR A 141 -2.29 -1.53 12.31
N GLY A 142 -1.35 -0.66 11.92
CA GLY A 142 -0.49 0.05 12.88
C GLY A 142 -1.19 1.05 13.81
N THR A 143 -2.42 1.48 13.49
CA THR A 143 -3.22 2.42 14.29
C THR A 143 -4.47 1.79 14.87
N SER A 144 -4.61 0.46 14.83
CA SER A 144 -5.84 -0.22 15.24
C SER A 144 -5.58 -1.40 16.15
N THR A 145 -6.48 -1.63 17.06
CA THR A 145 -6.54 -2.84 17.89
C THR A 145 -7.03 -4.04 17.08
N LEU A 146 -6.77 -5.25 17.58
CA LEU A 146 -7.30 -6.47 16.96
C LEU A 146 -8.84 -6.44 16.83
N LYS A 147 -9.53 -5.98 17.89
CA LYS A 147 -11.01 -5.87 17.91
C LYS A 147 -11.52 -4.95 16.79
N GLU A 148 -10.89 -3.80 16.59
CA GLU A 148 -11.23 -2.86 15.52
C GLU A 148 -11.00 -3.46 14.14
N ILE A 149 -9.87 -4.14 13.92
CA ILE A 149 -9.57 -4.79 12.62
C ILE A 149 -10.56 -5.92 12.34
N LEU A 150 -10.89 -6.76 13.32
CA LEU A 150 -11.91 -7.80 13.16
C LEU A 150 -13.26 -7.22 12.77
N LYS A 151 -13.66 -6.11 13.41
CA LYS A 151 -14.91 -5.39 13.09
C LYS A 151 -14.87 -4.80 11.69
N SER A 152 -13.82 -4.08 11.33
CA SER A 152 -13.70 -3.39 10.04
C SER A 152 -13.64 -4.38 8.87
N CYS A 153 -12.99 -5.53 9.05
CA CYS A 153 -12.80 -6.51 8.01
C CYS A 153 -13.92 -7.57 7.93
N LYS A 154 -14.94 -7.50 8.79
CA LYS A 154 -15.99 -8.52 8.94
C LYS A 154 -16.62 -8.94 7.60
N ASN A 155 -16.88 -7.98 6.72
CA ASN A 155 -17.58 -8.20 5.46
C ASN A 155 -16.62 -8.47 4.27
N ILE A 156 -15.30 -8.51 4.49
CA ILE A 156 -14.35 -8.79 3.40
C ILE A 156 -14.20 -10.30 3.25
N PRO A 157 -14.42 -10.88 2.06
CA PRO A 157 -14.15 -12.30 1.84
C PRO A 157 -12.70 -12.67 2.20
N LYS A 158 -12.51 -13.68 3.04
CA LYS A 158 -11.18 -14.10 3.55
C LYS A 158 -10.15 -14.33 2.43
N LYS A 159 -10.59 -14.80 1.26
CA LYS A 159 -9.73 -15.02 0.08
C LYS A 159 -9.20 -13.74 -0.55
N LYS A 160 -9.85 -12.59 -0.32
CA LYS A 160 -9.44 -11.29 -0.87
C LYS A 160 -8.50 -10.54 0.07
N LEU A 161 -8.54 -10.83 1.38
CA LEU A 161 -7.90 -10.01 2.43
C LEU A 161 -6.50 -10.51 2.77
N THR A 162 -5.57 -9.57 2.88
CA THR A 162 -4.25 -9.75 3.51
C THR A 162 -4.08 -8.67 4.58
N ILE A 163 -3.71 -9.07 5.78
CA ILE A 163 -3.40 -8.16 6.89
C ILE A 163 -1.90 -7.96 6.98
N LEU A 164 -1.47 -6.71 7.19
CA LEU A 164 -0.07 -6.41 7.50
C LEU A 164 0.02 -5.95 8.95
N HIS A 165 0.85 -6.64 9.73
CA HIS A 165 1.31 -6.09 11.00
C HIS A 165 2.20 -4.88 10.72
N CYS A 166 1.88 -3.75 11.33
CA CYS A 166 2.63 -2.50 11.20
C CYS A 166 2.70 -1.80 12.56
N VAL A 167 3.75 -1.04 12.76
CA VAL A 167 3.90 -0.07 13.86
C VAL A 167 3.95 1.31 13.24
N SER A 168 3.04 2.21 13.65
CA SER A 168 2.93 3.57 13.09
C SER A 168 3.85 4.55 13.82
N SER A 169 5.14 4.21 13.87
CA SER A 169 6.23 5.05 14.39
C SER A 169 7.35 5.11 13.35
N TYR A 170 7.85 6.31 13.06
CA TYR A 170 8.89 6.53 12.07
C TYR A 170 9.98 7.45 12.63
N PRO A 171 11.16 6.92 12.97
CA PRO A 171 11.55 5.51 12.91
C PRO A 171 10.88 4.67 14.01
N CYS A 172 10.69 3.36 13.72
CA CYS A 172 10.23 2.39 14.70
C CYS A 172 11.45 1.82 15.45
N LYS A 173 11.43 1.86 16.80
CA LYS A 173 12.45 1.19 17.60
C LYS A 173 12.29 -0.33 17.49
N PHE A 174 13.39 -1.07 17.53
CA PHE A 174 13.35 -2.54 17.47
C PHE A 174 12.48 -3.14 18.57
N THR A 175 12.56 -2.60 19.79
CA THR A 175 11.75 -3.01 20.95
C THR A 175 10.24 -2.87 20.73
N ASP A 176 9.82 -1.96 19.84
CA ASP A 176 8.42 -1.64 19.61
C ASP A 176 7.81 -2.44 18.44
N THR A 177 8.62 -3.24 17.74
CA THR A 177 8.18 -3.99 16.54
C THR A 177 7.09 -5.02 16.83
N ASN A 178 7.08 -5.62 18.04
CA ASN A 178 6.08 -6.59 18.48
C ASN A 178 5.75 -7.66 17.42
N LEU A 179 6.77 -8.29 16.84
CA LEU A 179 6.62 -9.29 15.77
C LEU A 179 5.72 -10.48 16.15
N PRO A 180 5.63 -10.95 17.42
CA PRO A 180 4.69 -12.00 17.83
C PRO A 180 3.22 -11.70 17.50
N LYS A 181 2.86 -10.41 17.29
CA LYS A 181 1.53 -10.02 16.84
C LYS A 181 1.16 -10.58 15.46
N ILE A 182 2.15 -10.95 14.63
CA ILE A 182 1.93 -11.64 13.36
C ILE A 182 1.26 -12.99 13.60
N ASP A 183 1.73 -13.75 14.58
CA ASP A 183 1.16 -15.08 14.90
C ASP A 183 -0.24 -14.95 15.54
N LEU A 184 -0.47 -13.89 16.30
CA LEU A 184 -1.82 -13.54 16.76
C LEU A 184 -2.76 -13.31 15.57
N PHE A 185 -2.36 -12.53 14.58
CA PHE A 185 -3.19 -12.28 13.39
C PHE A 185 -3.45 -13.55 12.58
N LYS A 186 -2.49 -14.46 12.45
CA LYS A 186 -2.67 -15.75 11.74
C LYS A 186 -3.79 -16.61 12.32
N LYS A 187 -4.14 -16.44 13.61
CA LYS A 187 -5.30 -17.13 14.23
C LYS A 187 -6.64 -16.69 13.65
N TYR A 188 -6.73 -15.47 13.12
CA TYR A 188 -7.98 -14.86 12.64
C TYR A 188 -8.02 -14.66 11.13
N PHE A 189 -6.86 -14.49 10.50
CA PHE A 189 -6.76 -14.15 9.07
C PHE A 189 -5.95 -15.19 8.30
N LYS A 190 -6.46 -15.56 7.13
CA LYS A 190 -5.81 -16.57 6.27
C LYS A 190 -4.47 -16.10 5.69
N ARG A 191 -4.28 -14.79 5.51
CA ARG A 191 -3.07 -14.18 4.95
C ARG A 191 -2.65 -13.01 5.84
N VAL A 192 -1.45 -13.11 6.36
CA VAL A 192 -0.79 -12.09 7.17
C VAL A 192 0.59 -11.82 6.60
#